data_61ea80a079f535ddeaea2e2ddaff5909
#
_entry.id   61ea80a079f535ddeaea2e2ddaff5909
#
_cell.length_a   1.000
_cell.length_b   1.000
_cell.length_c   1.000
_cell.angle_alpha   90.00
_cell.angle_beta   90.00
_cell.angle_gamma   90.00
#
_symmetry.space_group_name_H-M   'P 1'
#
loop_
_entity.id
_entity.type
_entity.pdbx_description
1 polymer ?
#
loop_
_entity_poly.entity_id
_entity_poly.type
_entity_poly.pdbx_seq_one_letter_code
_entity_poly.pdbx_strand_id
1 'polypeptide(L)'
;DGMVDAVSFVIYGGPGDWADLLWPHRWSLYTQTVMINGAQVWDYLFMLSESWYFNVGVLCHEFFHVLGAPDLYHYDGGGAPVAVGGWDVMDANTNPPQYPSAFMKWKYGDWLEDLPEITESGTYSINPLRQQENAIYKIASANSETEYFGVEYRRKEGLYDINTPGNRNGLVVYRIN
;
A
#
# COMPACT_ATOMS: atom_id res chain seq x y z
N ASP A 1 -9.36 -23.06 -1.28
CA ASP A 1 -9.90 -22.61 -2.56
C ASP A 1 -9.22 -23.27 -3.77
N GLY A 2 -8.10 -23.98 -3.57
CA GLY A 2 -7.35 -24.62 -4.65
C GLY A 2 -6.35 -23.72 -5.36
N MET A 3 -6.07 -22.55 -4.79
CA MET A 3 -5.09 -21.59 -5.28
C MET A 3 -3.91 -21.47 -4.29
N VAL A 4 -2.74 -21.12 -4.80
CA VAL A 4 -1.63 -20.58 -4.02
C VAL A 4 -1.75 -19.06 -4.09
N ASP A 5 -1.86 -18.39 -2.93
CA ASP A 5 -2.12 -16.96 -2.85
C ASP A 5 -1.04 -16.14 -3.58
N ALA A 6 0.23 -16.44 -3.36
CA ALA A 6 1.35 -15.89 -4.11
C ALA A 6 2.61 -16.75 -3.95
N VAL A 7 3.51 -16.65 -4.93
CA VAL A 7 4.86 -17.21 -4.85
C VAL A 7 5.87 -16.07 -4.92
N SER A 8 6.72 -15.95 -3.90
CA SER A 8 7.79 -14.96 -3.92
C SER A 8 9.11 -15.60 -4.39
N PHE A 9 9.63 -15.11 -5.51
CA PHE A 9 10.94 -15.49 -6.03
C PHE A 9 12.00 -14.49 -5.58
N VAL A 10 12.94 -14.98 -4.78
CA VAL A 10 14.17 -14.24 -4.46
C VAL A 10 15.29 -14.87 -5.25
N ILE A 11 15.72 -14.19 -6.31
CA ILE A 11 16.76 -14.66 -7.22
C ILE A 11 18.11 -14.08 -6.79
N TYR A 12 19.11 -14.92 -6.70
CA TYR A 12 20.47 -14.50 -6.36
C TYR A 12 21.08 -13.68 -7.51
N GLY A 13 21.63 -12.52 -7.17
CA GLY A 13 22.32 -11.62 -8.10
C GLY A 13 21.65 -10.25 -8.22
N GLY A 14 22.26 -9.43 -9.06
CA GLY A 14 21.75 -8.09 -9.43
C GLY A 14 21.19 -8.09 -10.87
N PRO A 15 20.50 -7.02 -11.27
CA PRO A 15 19.86 -6.94 -12.59
C PRO A 15 20.87 -6.82 -13.76
N GLY A 16 22.10 -6.31 -13.50
CA GLY A 16 23.05 -6.03 -14.57
C GLY A 16 22.46 -5.14 -15.65
N ASP A 17 22.67 -5.51 -16.92
CA ASP A 17 22.14 -4.77 -18.09
C ASP A 17 20.62 -4.99 -18.30
N TRP A 18 19.97 -5.82 -17.48
CA TRP A 18 18.55 -6.15 -17.56
C TRP A 18 17.68 -5.39 -16.55
N ALA A 19 18.19 -4.27 -16.02
CA ALA A 19 17.52 -3.49 -14.98
C ALA A 19 16.09 -3.06 -15.38
N ASP A 20 15.83 -2.83 -16.66
CA ASP A 20 14.52 -2.45 -17.20
C ASP A 20 13.49 -3.60 -17.19
N LEU A 21 13.94 -4.84 -17.00
CA LEU A 21 13.07 -6.02 -16.93
C LEU A 21 13.09 -6.67 -15.53
N LEU A 22 14.20 -6.54 -14.83
CA LEU A 22 14.46 -7.27 -13.58
C LEU A 22 14.37 -6.33 -12.36
N TRP A 23 13.35 -5.46 -12.32
CA TRP A 23 13.01 -4.73 -11.09
C TRP A 23 12.08 -5.57 -10.19
N PRO A 24 11.96 -5.29 -8.91
CA PRO A 24 10.94 -5.88 -8.06
C PRO A 24 9.55 -5.60 -8.64
N HIS A 25 8.73 -6.64 -8.72
CA HIS A 25 7.36 -6.51 -9.21
C HIS A 25 6.47 -7.68 -8.77
N ARG A 26 5.18 -7.46 -8.77
CA ARG A 26 4.14 -8.49 -8.76
C ARG A 26 3.60 -8.67 -10.18
N TRP A 27 3.39 -9.92 -10.58
CA TRP A 27 2.73 -10.25 -11.84
C TRP A 27 1.87 -11.51 -11.72
N SER A 28 1.13 -11.85 -12.77
CA SER A 28 0.23 -13.01 -12.80
C SER A 28 0.56 -13.97 -13.95
N LEU A 29 0.37 -15.27 -13.69
CA LEU A 29 0.63 -16.36 -14.64
C LEU A 29 -0.60 -16.66 -15.51
N TYR A 30 -1.06 -15.73 -16.31
CA TYR A 30 -2.26 -15.92 -17.14
C TYR A 30 -2.02 -16.65 -18.46
N THR A 31 -0.78 -16.82 -18.89
CA THR A 31 -0.46 -17.56 -20.13
C THR A 31 -0.06 -19.00 -19.87
N GLN A 32 0.18 -19.39 -18.63
CA GLN A 32 0.62 -20.73 -18.26
C GLN A 32 -0.05 -21.19 -16.96
N THR A 33 -0.37 -22.48 -16.90
CA THR A 33 -0.86 -23.12 -15.67
C THR A 33 0.30 -23.73 -14.93
N VAL A 34 0.59 -23.20 -13.75
CA VAL A 34 1.61 -23.73 -12.83
C VAL A 34 0.93 -24.24 -11.58
N MET A 35 1.29 -25.46 -11.17
CA MET A 35 0.71 -26.14 -10.01
C MET A 35 1.78 -26.39 -8.95
N ILE A 36 1.46 -26.11 -7.69
CA ILE A 36 2.25 -26.49 -6.53
C ILE A 36 1.38 -27.33 -5.61
N ASN A 37 1.75 -28.59 -5.39
CA ASN A 37 1.01 -29.54 -4.53
C ASN A 37 -0.49 -29.64 -4.87
N GLY A 38 -0.85 -29.53 -6.16
CA GLY A 38 -2.24 -29.61 -6.61
C GLY A 38 -3.04 -28.30 -6.54
N ALA A 39 -2.45 -27.21 -6.05
CA ALA A 39 -3.03 -25.87 -6.08
C ALA A 39 -2.42 -25.03 -7.21
N GLN A 40 -3.24 -24.27 -7.90
CA GLN A 40 -2.79 -23.42 -9.00
C GLN A 40 -2.12 -22.15 -8.46
N VAL A 41 -0.95 -21.82 -9.02
CA VAL A 41 -0.27 -20.53 -8.79
C VAL A 41 -0.84 -19.51 -9.77
N TRP A 42 -1.24 -18.35 -9.26
CA TRP A 42 -1.70 -17.24 -10.08
C TRP A 42 -0.76 -16.05 -9.98
N ASP A 43 -0.51 -15.57 -8.79
CA ASP A 43 0.35 -14.43 -8.53
C ASP A 43 1.77 -14.83 -8.13
N TYR A 44 2.72 -14.03 -8.60
CA TYR A 44 4.09 -14.13 -8.13
C TYR A 44 4.72 -12.76 -7.89
N LEU A 45 5.68 -12.73 -7.00
CA LEU A 45 6.54 -11.60 -6.72
C LEU A 45 7.96 -11.94 -7.15
N PHE A 46 8.67 -10.98 -7.67
CA PHE A 46 10.04 -11.14 -8.12
C PHE A 46 10.94 -10.11 -7.44
N MET A 47 12.04 -10.58 -6.87
CA MET A 47 13.05 -9.74 -6.23
C MET A 47 14.45 -10.29 -6.50
N LEU A 48 15.43 -9.41 -6.65
CA LEU A 48 16.85 -9.76 -6.77
C LEU A 48 17.59 -9.47 -5.46
N SER A 49 18.34 -10.46 -4.95
CA SER A 49 18.98 -10.36 -3.63
C SER A 49 20.09 -9.32 -3.53
N GLU A 50 20.74 -8.98 -4.65
CA GLU A 50 21.79 -7.95 -4.73
C GLU A 50 21.27 -6.61 -5.27
N SER A 51 19.94 -6.46 -5.43
CA SER A 51 19.31 -5.21 -5.79
C SER A 51 19.25 -4.26 -4.59
N TRP A 52 19.46 -2.96 -4.84
CA TRP A 52 19.19 -1.91 -3.87
C TRP A 52 17.76 -1.96 -3.31
N TYR A 53 16.84 -2.47 -4.11
CA TYR A 53 15.42 -2.62 -3.74
C TYR A 53 15.11 -3.89 -2.95
N PHE A 54 16.10 -4.73 -2.64
CA PHE A 54 15.87 -5.92 -1.81
C PHE A 54 15.74 -5.54 -0.33
N ASN A 55 14.55 -5.13 0.06
CA ASN A 55 14.23 -4.73 1.43
C ASN A 55 12.76 -4.99 1.77
N VAL A 56 12.44 -4.90 3.07
CA VAL A 56 11.09 -5.20 3.57
C VAL A 56 10.02 -4.24 3.03
N GLY A 57 10.37 -2.96 2.84
CA GLY A 57 9.43 -1.98 2.30
C GLY A 57 8.94 -2.34 0.90
N VAL A 58 9.88 -2.69 0.02
CA VAL A 58 9.56 -3.15 -1.34
C VAL A 58 8.77 -4.46 -1.31
N LEU A 59 9.18 -5.41 -0.47
CA LEU A 59 8.44 -6.67 -0.33
C LEU A 59 6.99 -6.45 0.12
N CYS A 60 6.76 -5.58 1.08
CA CYS A 60 5.40 -5.21 1.53
C CYS A 60 4.59 -4.55 0.42
N HIS A 61 5.21 -3.67 -0.37
CA HIS A 61 4.59 -3.02 -1.53
C HIS A 61 4.11 -4.08 -2.53
N GLU A 62 5.00 -4.97 -2.97
CA GLU A 62 4.67 -6.00 -3.95
C GLU A 62 3.60 -6.99 -3.42
N PHE A 63 3.67 -7.36 -2.13
CA PHE A 63 2.64 -8.20 -1.53
C PHE A 63 1.27 -7.50 -1.47
N PHE A 64 1.24 -6.19 -1.30
CA PHE A 64 -0.02 -5.48 -1.27
C PHE A 64 -0.71 -5.47 -2.64
N HIS A 65 0.05 -5.53 -3.73
CA HIS A 65 -0.50 -5.78 -5.06
C HIS A 65 -1.21 -7.14 -5.20
N VAL A 66 -0.78 -8.18 -4.48
CA VAL A 66 -1.49 -9.48 -4.45
C VAL A 66 -2.90 -9.34 -3.89
N LEU A 67 -3.11 -8.41 -2.96
CA LEU A 67 -4.43 -8.08 -2.41
C LEU A 67 -5.25 -7.17 -3.34
N GLY A 68 -4.71 -6.80 -4.49
CA GLY A 68 -5.38 -5.97 -5.49
C GLY A 68 -5.13 -4.46 -5.36
N ALA A 69 -4.25 -4.04 -4.45
CA ALA A 69 -3.90 -2.63 -4.29
C ALA A 69 -3.16 -2.10 -5.52
N PRO A 70 -3.52 -0.95 -6.10
CA PRO A 70 -2.77 -0.32 -7.17
C PRO A 70 -1.58 0.47 -6.62
N ASP A 71 -0.63 0.79 -7.50
CA ASP A 71 0.31 1.87 -7.24
C ASP A 71 -0.42 3.20 -7.11
N LEU A 72 0.07 4.04 -6.22
CA LEU A 72 -0.45 5.39 -6.01
C LEU A 72 0.43 6.47 -6.64
N TYR A 73 1.63 6.10 -7.10
CA TYR A 73 2.50 7.01 -7.85
C TYR A 73 2.13 7.08 -9.33
N HIS A 74 2.52 8.17 -9.99
CA HIS A 74 2.29 8.35 -11.42
C HIS A 74 3.41 7.68 -12.24
N TYR A 75 3.05 6.82 -13.19
CA TYR A 75 4.01 6.14 -14.06
C TYR A 75 4.67 7.05 -15.10
N ASP A 76 3.97 8.08 -15.53
CA ASP A 76 4.41 8.93 -16.64
C ASP A 76 5.38 10.04 -16.22
N GLY A 77 5.65 10.22 -14.94
CA GLY A 77 6.56 11.23 -14.41
C GLY A 77 6.23 12.67 -14.82
N GLY A 78 5.08 12.88 -15.45
CA GLY A 78 4.76 14.04 -16.26
C GLY A 78 4.19 15.25 -15.52
N GLY A 79 4.78 15.67 -14.41
CA GLY A 79 4.41 16.93 -13.76
C GLY A 79 3.09 16.90 -13.01
N ALA A 80 2.43 15.76 -12.90
CA ALA A 80 1.29 15.60 -12.00
C ALA A 80 1.75 15.72 -10.54
N PRO A 81 0.92 16.28 -9.64
CA PRO A 81 1.24 16.29 -8.22
C PRO A 81 1.44 14.88 -7.68
N VAL A 82 2.38 14.71 -6.76
CA VAL A 82 2.53 13.46 -6.01
C VAL A 82 1.21 13.17 -5.30
N ALA A 83 0.68 11.97 -5.47
CA ALA A 83 -0.64 11.63 -4.96
C ALA A 83 -0.66 11.60 -3.42
N VAL A 84 0.17 10.76 -2.80
CA VAL A 84 0.27 10.64 -1.35
C VAL A 84 1.72 10.57 -0.86
N GLY A 85 2.68 10.27 -1.72
CA GLY A 85 4.11 10.23 -1.41
C GLY A 85 4.43 9.27 -0.27
N GLY A 86 5.38 9.67 0.57
CA GLY A 86 5.85 8.87 1.70
C GLY A 86 4.81 8.60 2.81
N TRP A 87 3.55 8.96 2.62
CA TRP A 87 2.46 8.63 3.54
C TRP A 87 1.86 7.24 3.29
N ASP A 88 2.10 6.64 2.13
CA ASP A 88 1.58 5.32 1.79
C ASP A 88 2.66 4.45 1.14
N VAL A 89 2.75 3.19 1.56
CA VAL A 89 3.71 2.23 1.00
C VAL A 89 3.51 1.99 -0.50
N MET A 90 2.30 2.25 -1.02
CA MET A 90 1.98 2.08 -2.45
C MET A 90 2.35 3.28 -3.33
N ASP A 91 2.80 4.39 -2.75
CA ASP A 91 3.36 5.52 -3.51
C ASP A 91 4.90 5.56 -3.39
N ALA A 92 5.44 5.63 -2.18
CA ALA A 92 6.87 5.72 -1.95
C ALA A 92 7.26 4.88 -0.72
N ASN A 93 7.65 3.64 -0.95
CA ASN A 93 8.02 2.74 0.12
C ASN A 93 9.35 3.10 0.79
N THR A 94 9.44 2.87 2.09
CA THR A 94 10.63 3.07 2.91
C THR A 94 11.07 1.76 3.59
N ASN A 95 12.22 1.75 4.21
CA ASN A 95 12.69 0.63 5.00
C ASN A 95 13.21 1.12 6.37
N PRO A 96 12.56 0.82 7.51
CA PRO A 96 11.29 0.08 7.65
C PRO A 96 10.13 0.74 6.88
N PRO A 97 9.15 -0.04 6.40
CA PRO A 97 8.03 0.49 5.65
C PRO A 97 7.11 1.34 6.52
N GLN A 98 6.44 2.28 5.90
CA GLN A 98 5.25 2.91 6.47
C GLN A 98 4.02 2.04 6.22
N TYR A 99 2.96 2.29 6.98
CA TYR A 99 1.67 1.66 6.71
C TYR A 99 1.07 2.15 5.38
N PRO A 100 0.29 1.32 4.68
CA PRO A 100 -0.68 1.85 3.73
C PRO A 100 -1.69 2.74 4.46
N SER A 101 -2.28 3.70 3.75
CA SER A 101 -3.31 4.56 4.33
C SER A 101 -4.50 3.75 4.88
N ALA A 102 -5.26 4.33 5.78
CA ALA A 102 -6.43 3.65 6.33
C ALA A 102 -7.45 3.27 5.24
N PHE A 103 -7.59 4.12 4.21
CA PHE A 103 -8.41 3.80 3.04
C PHE A 103 -7.91 2.54 2.31
N MET A 104 -6.61 2.43 2.08
CA MET A 104 -6.01 1.27 1.41
C MET A 104 -6.15 0.00 2.27
N LYS A 105 -5.99 0.13 3.59
CA LYS A 105 -6.23 -0.96 4.54
C LYS A 105 -7.67 -1.47 4.50
N TRP A 106 -8.62 -0.55 4.44
CA TRP A 106 -10.05 -0.89 4.36
C TRP A 106 -10.39 -1.53 3.02
N LYS A 107 -9.99 -0.91 1.92
CA LYS A 107 -10.44 -1.29 0.57
C LYS A 107 -9.78 -2.57 0.04
N TYR A 108 -8.50 -2.77 0.33
CA TYR A 108 -7.71 -3.85 -0.26
C TYR A 108 -7.22 -4.87 0.76
N GLY A 109 -6.97 -4.44 1.98
CA GLY A 109 -6.46 -5.31 3.03
C GLY A 109 -7.53 -6.03 3.84
N ASP A 110 -8.75 -5.52 3.82
CA ASP A 110 -9.84 -5.97 4.73
C ASP A 110 -9.41 -5.95 6.21
N TRP A 111 -8.54 -4.96 6.54
CA TRP A 111 -7.97 -4.84 7.89
C TRP A 111 -8.72 -3.82 8.76
N LEU A 112 -9.66 -3.10 8.18
CA LEU A 112 -10.58 -2.19 8.86
C LEU A 112 -12.01 -2.59 8.49
N GLU A 113 -12.88 -2.72 9.50
CA GLU A 113 -14.24 -3.19 9.32
C GLU A 113 -15.11 -2.18 8.57
N ASP A 114 -14.93 -0.88 8.84
CA ASP A 114 -15.76 0.17 8.27
C ASP A 114 -14.99 1.48 8.00
N LEU A 115 -15.71 2.40 7.38
CA LEU A 115 -15.28 3.78 7.09
C LEU A 115 -16.33 4.74 7.68
N PRO A 116 -16.33 4.98 9.00
CA PRO A 116 -17.37 5.77 9.64
C PRO A 116 -17.39 7.20 9.11
N GLU A 117 -18.60 7.69 8.82
CA GLU A 117 -18.80 9.01 8.24
C GLU A 117 -19.16 10.04 9.31
N ILE A 118 -18.46 11.18 9.29
CA ILE A 118 -18.81 12.36 10.06
C ILE A 118 -19.86 13.15 9.28
N THR A 119 -21.08 13.19 9.77
CA THR A 119 -22.21 13.89 9.17
C THR A 119 -22.61 15.17 9.90
N GLU A 120 -22.12 15.37 11.13
CA GLU A 120 -22.48 16.50 11.98
C GLU A 120 -21.22 17.14 12.58
N SER A 121 -21.31 18.41 12.92
CA SER A 121 -20.25 19.10 13.67
C SER A 121 -20.14 18.56 15.08
N GLY A 122 -18.93 18.26 15.52
CA GLY A 122 -18.72 17.67 16.84
C GLY A 122 -17.25 17.45 17.17
N THR A 123 -17.01 16.76 18.28
CA THR A 123 -15.68 16.29 18.69
C THR A 123 -15.64 14.79 18.51
N TYR A 124 -14.67 14.32 17.75
CA TYR A 124 -14.48 12.91 17.40
C TYR A 124 -13.10 12.44 17.87
N SER A 125 -13.07 11.24 18.43
CA SER A 125 -11.81 10.60 18.81
C SER A 125 -11.34 9.72 17.66
N ILE A 126 -10.06 9.84 17.31
CA ILE A 126 -9.42 9.03 16.27
C ILE A 126 -8.20 8.33 16.85
N ASN A 127 -8.08 7.05 16.59
CA ASN A 127 -6.94 6.24 17.01
C ASN A 127 -5.79 6.35 16.01
N PRO A 128 -4.53 6.12 16.45
CA PRO A 128 -3.42 5.99 15.52
C PRO A 128 -3.67 4.87 14.51
N LEU A 129 -3.24 5.07 13.27
CA LEU A 129 -3.45 4.14 12.13
C LEU A 129 -2.99 2.70 12.40
N ARG A 130 -2.07 2.48 13.31
CA ARG A 130 -1.64 1.13 13.74
C ARG A 130 -2.74 0.33 14.45
N GLN A 131 -3.74 1.00 15.00
CA GLN A 131 -4.92 0.37 15.58
C GLN A 131 -5.96 0.14 14.48
N GLN A 132 -6.77 -0.90 14.61
CA GLN A 132 -7.78 -1.22 13.61
C GLN A 132 -9.09 -0.45 13.83
N GLU A 133 -9.43 -0.19 15.09
CA GLU A 133 -10.67 0.52 15.44
C GLU A 133 -10.49 2.04 15.35
N ASN A 134 -11.48 2.73 14.82
CA ASN A 134 -11.51 4.20 14.71
C ASN A 134 -10.23 4.79 14.10
N ALA A 135 -9.66 4.13 13.09
CA ALA A 135 -8.40 4.54 12.48
C ALA A 135 -8.59 5.57 11.35
N ILE A 136 -9.82 5.75 10.89
CA ILE A 136 -10.17 6.68 9.82
C ILE A 136 -11.59 7.21 10.03
N TYR A 137 -11.82 8.45 9.59
CA TYR A 137 -13.15 9.00 9.35
C TYR A 137 -13.29 9.46 7.92
N LYS A 138 -14.48 9.24 7.34
CA LYS A 138 -14.91 9.77 6.07
C LYS A 138 -15.65 11.08 6.30
N ILE A 139 -15.39 12.09 5.46
CA ILE A 139 -16.15 13.34 5.38
C ILE A 139 -16.57 13.52 3.94
N ALA A 140 -17.87 13.49 3.66
CA ALA A 140 -18.39 13.67 2.31
C ALA A 140 -17.99 15.03 1.72
N SER A 141 -17.76 15.06 0.41
CA SER A 141 -17.55 16.31 -0.31
C SER A 141 -18.90 17.02 -0.52
N ALA A 142 -18.96 18.31 -0.22
CA ALA A 142 -20.16 19.11 -0.52
C ALA A 142 -20.34 19.34 -2.03
N ASN A 143 -19.33 19.07 -2.85
CA ASN A 143 -19.29 19.38 -4.28
C ASN A 143 -19.26 18.13 -5.19
N SER A 144 -19.37 16.94 -4.62
CA SER A 144 -19.32 15.67 -5.37
C SER A 144 -20.07 14.58 -4.61
N GLU A 145 -20.79 13.75 -5.33
CA GLU A 145 -21.46 12.57 -4.77
C GLU A 145 -20.52 11.38 -4.57
N THR A 146 -19.38 11.36 -5.27
CA THR A 146 -18.44 10.25 -5.25
C THR A 146 -17.17 10.56 -4.46
N GLU A 147 -16.75 11.82 -4.43
CA GLU A 147 -15.55 12.25 -3.72
C GLU A 147 -15.79 12.47 -2.24
N TYR A 148 -14.81 12.15 -1.44
CA TYR A 148 -14.82 12.40 0.00
C TYR A 148 -13.40 12.61 0.54
N PHE A 149 -13.31 13.08 1.78
CA PHE A 149 -12.05 13.18 2.50
C PHE A 149 -11.96 12.04 3.51
N GLY A 150 -10.83 11.33 3.49
CA GLY A 150 -10.43 10.42 4.54
C GLY A 150 -9.52 11.14 5.52
N VAL A 151 -9.82 11.06 6.80
CA VAL A 151 -9.00 11.64 7.88
C VAL A 151 -8.44 10.53 8.72
N GLU A 152 -7.12 10.44 8.85
CA GLU A 152 -6.41 9.45 9.68
C GLU A 152 -5.38 10.11 10.59
N TYR A 153 -5.02 9.43 11.67
CA TYR A 153 -4.00 9.91 12.59
C TYR A 153 -2.72 9.10 12.47
N ARG A 154 -1.64 9.78 12.03
CA ARG A 154 -0.29 9.22 11.92
C ARG A 154 0.51 9.49 13.17
N ARG A 155 1.14 8.46 13.68
CA ARG A 155 1.97 8.53 14.86
C ARG A 155 3.32 7.86 14.61
N LYS A 156 4.38 8.67 14.69
CA LYS A 156 5.76 8.22 14.51
C LYS A 156 6.25 7.45 15.74
N GLU A 157 5.80 6.23 15.88
CA GLU A 157 6.23 5.35 16.96
C GLU A 157 6.24 3.88 16.52
N GLY A 158 7.07 3.08 17.18
CA GLY A 158 7.23 1.67 16.84
C GLY A 158 8.14 1.48 15.62
N LEU A 159 7.95 0.38 14.91
CA LEU A 159 8.77 -0.01 13.76
C LEU A 159 8.32 0.68 12.47
N TYR A 160 7.01 0.87 12.29
CA TYR A 160 6.40 1.43 11.09
C TYR A 160 6.05 2.90 11.29
N ASP A 161 5.83 3.63 10.20
CA ASP A 161 5.55 5.08 10.19
C ASP A 161 6.68 5.99 10.67
N ILE A 162 7.81 5.44 11.12
CA ILE A 162 8.94 6.26 11.56
C ILE A 162 9.52 7.10 10.41
N ASN A 163 9.42 6.59 9.18
CA ASN A 163 9.94 7.22 7.97
C ASN A 163 8.89 8.05 7.20
N THR A 164 7.65 8.18 7.71
CA THR A 164 6.66 9.05 7.08
C THR A 164 7.11 10.52 7.06
N PRO A 165 6.61 11.35 6.15
CA PRO A 165 7.01 12.74 6.03
C PRO A 165 6.86 13.54 7.33
N GLY A 166 7.64 14.61 7.44
CA GLY A 166 7.65 15.47 8.64
C GLY A 166 8.33 14.82 9.85
N ASN A 167 8.29 15.51 10.97
CA ASN A 167 8.96 15.10 12.21
C ASN A 167 8.02 15.02 13.44
N ARG A 168 6.71 15.07 13.21
CA ARG A 168 5.71 15.10 14.28
C ARG A 168 4.55 14.16 13.98
N ASN A 169 3.82 13.80 15.00
CA ASN A 169 2.53 13.13 14.90
C ASN A 169 1.46 14.12 14.41
N GLY A 170 0.46 13.65 13.69
CA GLY A 170 -0.60 14.54 13.19
C GLY A 170 -1.67 13.84 12.38
N LEU A 171 -2.69 14.60 12.04
CA LEU A 171 -3.72 14.15 11.11
C LEU A 171 -3.21 14.29 9.68
N VAL A 172 -3.54 13.28 8.88
CA VAL A 172 -3.39 13.31 7.43
C VAL A 172 -4.78 13.28 6.82
N VAL A 173 -5.00 14.12 5.83
CA VAL A 173 -6.29 14.23 5.13
C VAL A 173 -6.06 13.91 3.66
N TYR A 174 -6.74 12.90 3.16
CA TYR A 174 -6.72 12.51 1.76
C TYR A 174 -8.02 12.90 1.08
N ARG A 175 -7.93 13.38 -0.15
CA ARG A 175 -9.08 13.44 -1.06
C ARG A 175 -9.14 12.12 -1.82
N ILE A 176 -10.27 11.46 -1.76
CA ILE A 176 -10.52 10.15 -2.37
C ILE A 176 -11.67 10.32 -3.38
N ASN A 177 -11.47 9.77 -4.57
CA ASN A 177 -12.42 9.79 -5.68
C ASN A 177 -12.53 8.44 -6.38
#